data_1ad0a02e9246914feede58b88821aa74
#
_entry.id   1ad0a02e9246914feede58b88821aa74
#
_cell.length_a   1.000
_cell.length_b   1.000
_cell.length_c   1.000
_cell.angle_alpha   90.00
_cell.angle_beta   90.00
_cell.angle_gamma   90.00
#
_symmetry.space_group_name_H-M   'P 1'
#
loop_
_entity.id
_entity.type
_entity.pdbx_description
1 polymer ?
#
loop_
_entity_poly.entity_id
_entity_poly.type
_entity_poly.pdbx_seq_one_letter_code
_entity_poly.pdbx_strand_id
1 'polypeptide(L)'
;MKNLFIIAACVVILMACKPHQTKKDSVETPDITISGDTVLIPGRSPVGQKIKQLTLRSESVLIPYSTTGTVRAIPECIADIAVPFEGRIVRSFVKAGQTVKAGSPLFSIHSPAFFETVKSYLQAKQEKQVAEMNLHRQQDLVDHGVGVQKELDEARLNFEISKGQVENLVATLSIYNVNAEKTEVGKPMVVTSPIKGEVVKNTIRVGQYLTANSDPMVCIADLKKVWVIAQVKESKMGLIQHLDEVKITIDAYPKQTFTGFVSYIGKILDEQSRSLEVIIECENAEQYLKPGTFTMVNFMNSHQEGIVLPATALIQEEDHTYVYKKTGSERFVKTPVNVTSAGNGNVIVMDGVAAGETVISEGCIYLH
;
A
#
# COMPACT_ATOMS: atom_id res chain seq x y z
N MET A 1 -81.76 45.33 -26.24
CA MET A 1 -82.55 46.10 -27.23
C MET A 1 -81.99 45.75 -28.59
N LYS A 2 -82.86 45.25 -29.37
CA LYS A 2 -83.12 45.42 -30.80
C LYS A 2 -82.09 44.77 -31.70
N ASN A 3 -82.45 43.70 -32.28
CA ASN A 3 -83.16 43.49 -33.56
C ASN A 3 -82.15 43.44 -34.73
N LEU A 4 -82.14 42.46 -35.52
CA LEU A 4 -83.12 41.72 -36.30
C LEU A 4 -82.88 41.95 -37.81
N PHE A 5 -82.95 40.92 -38.58
CA PHE A 5 -83.32 40.87 -40.02
C PHE A 5 -82.19 41.07 -41.03
N ILE A 6 -82.03 40.40 -42.12
CA ILE A 6 -82.94 39.68 -43.07
C ILE A 6 -82.03 38.91 -44.05
N ILE A 7 -82.16 37.63 -44.24
CA ILE A 7 -82.83 36.86 -45.31
C ILE A 7 -82.34 37.14 -46.76
N ALA A 8 -81.88 36.03 -47.37
CA ALA A 8 -82.08 35.54 -48.73
C ALA A 8 -81.29 36.14 -49.89
N ALA A 9 -80.58 35.28 -50.56
CA ALA A 9 -80.94 34.90 -51.94
C ALA A 9 -80.06 33.75 -52.46
N CYS A 10 -80.68 32.67 -52.87
CA CYS A 10 -80.19 31.62 -53.75
C CYS A 10 -79.82 32.18 -55.11
N VAL A 11 -78.68 31.74 -55.67
CA VAL A 11 -78.62 31.43 -57.10
C VAL A 11 -77.55 30.33 -57.33
N VAL A 12 -77.95 29.29 -57.97
CA VAL A 12 -77.27 28.14 -58.50
C VAL A 12 -76.39 28.56 -59.66
N ILE A 13 -75.12 28.12 -59.62
CA ILE A 13 -74.37 27.90 -60.90
C ILE A 13 -73.62 26.59 -60.73
N LEU A 14 -74.02 25.60 -61.51
CA LEU A 14 -73.35 24.37 -61.85
C LEU A 14 -72.23 24.67 -62.80
N MET A 15 -71.12 23.91 -62.65
CA MET A 15 -70.17 23.45 -63.63
C MET A 15 -68.71 23.75 -63.26
N ALA A 16 -67.93 22.73 -62.87
CA ALA A 16 -66.87 22.11 -63.66
C ALA A 16 -66.13 21.11 -62.79
N CYS A 17 -66.42 19.85 -62.90
CA CYS A 17 -65.54 18.75 -62.45
C CYS A 17 -64.28 18.74 -63.34
N LYS A 18 -63.12 19.03 -62.71
CA LYS A 18 -61.83 18.51 -63.18
C LYS A 18 -61.44 17.37 -62.28
N PRO A 19 -60.97 16.21 -62.81
CA PRO A 19 -60.49 15.12 -61.97
C PRO A 19 -59.20 15.56 -61.28
N HIS A 20 -59.25 15.62 -59.99
CA HIS A 20 -58.05 15.80 -59.17
C HIS A 20 -57.29 14.47 -59.22
N GLN A 21 -56.11 14.49 -59.89
CA GLN A 21 -55.15 13.40 -59.86
C GLN A 21 -54.75 13.22 -58.43
N THR A 22 -55.19 12.12 -57.85
CA THR A 22 -54.59 11.59 -56.56
C THR A 22 -53.12 11.43 -56.82
N LYS A 23 -52.33 12.34 -56.23
CA LYS A 23 -50.92 12.05 -55.96
C LYS A 23 -50.91 10.72 -55.23
N LYS A 24 -50.25 9.72 -55.82
CA LYS A 24 -49.81 8.53 -55.12
C LYS A 24 -49.05 9.00 -53.87
N ASP A 25 -49.64 8.77 -52.71
CA ASP A 25 -48.86 8.82 -51.47
C ASP A 25 -47.67 7.88 -51.68
N SER A 26 -46.51 8.47 -51.84
CA SER A 26 -45.27 7.75 -51.65
C SER A 26 -45.33 7.21 -50.24
N VAL A 27 -45.44 5.92 -50.10
CA VAL A 27 -45.20 5.22 -48.85
C VAL A 27 -43.81 5.68 -48.43
N GLU A 28 -43.71 6.59 -47.45
CA GLU A 28 -42.48 6.94 -46.80
C GLU A 28 -42.01 5.62 -46.17
N THR A 29 -40.99 5.01 -46.80
CA THR A 29 -40.28 3.92 -46.17
C THR A 29 -39.73 4.47 -44.86
N PRO A 30 -40.00 3.82 -43.74
CA PRO A 30 -39.51 4.31 -42.47
C PRO A 30 -38.00 4.50 -42.57
N ASP A 31 -37.50 5.63 -42.09
CA ASP A 31 -36.05 5.99 -42.14
C ASP A 31 -35.17 4.94 -41.51
N ILE A 32 -35.69 4.13 -40.59
CA ILE A 32 -35.08 2.98 -39.95
C ILE A 32 -36.13 1.90 -39.66
N THR A 33 -35.75 0.64 -39.66
CA THR A 33 -36.63 -0.47 -39.27
C THR A 33 -36.00 -1.16 -38.07
N ILE A 34 -36.68 -1.16 -36.92
CA ILE A 34 -36.28 -1.82 -35.69
C ILE A 34 -37.04 -3.13 -35.55
N SER A 35 -36.36 -4.23 -35.40
CA SER A 35 -36.91 -5.56 -35.17
C SER A 35 -36.15 -6.27 -34.03
N GLY A 36 -36.70 -6.18 -32.84
CA GLY A 36 -36.00 -6.62 -31.62
C GLY A 36 -34.64 -5.91 -31.47
N ASP A 37 -33.57 -6.66 -31.28
CA ASP A 37 -32.20 -6.11 -31.13
C ASP A 37 -31.53 -5.70 -32.45
N THR A 38 -32.22 -5.86 -33.59
CA THR A 38 -31.69 -5.54 -34.92
C THR A 38 -32.28 -4.24 -35.45
N VAL A 39 -31.38 -3.35 -35.88
CA VAL A 39 -31.72 -2.11 -36.55
C VAL A 39 -31.23 -2.15 -38.01
N LEU A 40 -32.13 -1.92 -38.96
CA LEU A 40 -31.81 -1.77 -40.37
C LEU A 40 -31.82 -0.28 -40.71
N ILE A 41 -30.72 0.21 -41.24
CA ILE A 41 -30.50 1.61 -41.61
C ILE A 41 -30.23 1.65 -43.12
N PRO A 42 -31.21 1.94 -43.97
CA PRO A 42 -31.01 2.04 -45.42
C PRO A 42 -29.96 3.12 -45.75
N GLY A 43 -29.10 2.87 -46.75
CA GLY A 43 -28.00 3.77 -47.09
C GLY A 43 -28.40 5.19 -47.53
N ARG A 44 -29.69 5.41 -47.85
CA ARG A 44 -30.24 6.73 -48.17
C ARG A 44 -31.01 7.35 -47.00
N SER A 45 -31.05 6.70 -45.84
CA SER A 45 -31.73 7.23 -44.66
C SER A 45 -31.05 8.50 -44.16
N PRO A 46 -31.78 9.56 -43.82
CA PRO A 46 -31.23 10.74 -43.15
C PRO A 46 -30.56 10.42 -41.81
N VAL A 47 -30.97 9.36 -41.12
CA VAL A 47 -30.35 8.86 -39.88
C VAL A 47 -28.99 8.28 -40.18
N GLY A 48 -28.82 7.60 -41.31
CA GLY A 48 -27.51 7.06 -41.73
C GLY A 48 -26.42 8.13 -41.88
N GLN A 49 -26.79 9.38 -42.19
CA GLN A 49 -25.88 10.50 -42.28
C GLN A 49 -25.48 11.09 -40.90
N LYS A 50 -26.27 10.83 -39.86
CA LYS A 50 -26.06 11.34 -38.51
C LYS A 50 -25.27 10.38 -37.61
N ILE A 51 -25.05 9.15 -38.08
CA ILE A 51 -24.29 8.15 -37.35
C ILE A 51 -22.85 8.12 -37.83
N LYS A 52 -21.90 7.97 -36.89
CA LYS A 52 -20.52 7.66 -37.21
C LYS A 52 -20.20 6.22 -36.85
N GLN A 53 -19.42 5.56 -37.69
CA GLN A 53 -18.99 4.20 -37.46
C GLN A 53 -17.51 4.20 -37.11
N LEU A 54 -17.12 3.34 -36.18
CA LEU A 54 -15.74 3.15 -35.72
C LEU A 54 -15.39 1.67 -35.82
N THR A 55 -14.30 1.36 -36.53
CA THR A 55 -13.74 0.01 -36.51
C THR A 55 -12.85 -0.13 -35.28
N LEU A 56 -13.14 -1.14 -34.46
CA LEU A 56 -12.51 -1.38 -33.19
C LEU A 56 -11.06 -1.84 -33.38
N ARG A 57 -10.17 -1.30 -32.59
CA ARG A 57 -8.76 -1.72 -32.53
C ARG A 57 -8.41 -2.06 -31.09
N SER A 58 -7.53 -3.06 -30.92
CA SER A 58 -6.89 -3.29 -29.64
C SER A 58 -5.80 -2.25 -29.46
N GLU A 59 -5.85 -1.52 -28.37
CA GLU A 59 -4.86 -0.51 -28.00
C GLU A 59 -4.37 -0.83 -26.59
N SER A 60 -3.10 -0.50 -26.32
CA SER A 60 -2.56 -0.57 -24.97
C SER A 60 -3.13 0.57 -24.15
N VAL A 61 -4.01 0.25 -23.22
CA VAL A 61 -4.70 1.23 -22.37
C VAL A 61 -4.25 1.10 -20.93
N LEU A 62 -4.13 2.23 -20.27
CA LEU A 62 -3.86 2.30 -18.84
C LEU A 62 -5.18 2.03 -18.08
N ILE A 63 -5.28 0.86 -17.48
CA ILE A 63 -6.41 0.54 -16.60
C ILE A 63 -5.95 0.77 -15.16
N PRO A 64 -6.46 1.77 -14.45
CA PRO A 64 -6.12 1.95 -13.06
C PRO A 64 -6.61 0.73 -12.26
N TYR A 65 -5.70 0.06 -11.60
CA TYR A 65 -6.04 -1.01 -10.66
C TYR A 65 -5.96 -0.48 -9.24
N SER A 66 -7.06 -0.59 -8.51
CA SER A 66 -7.14 -0.15 -7.12
C SER A 66 -7.32 -1.35 -6.19
N THR A 67 -6.62 -1.33 -5.07
CA THR A 67 -6.76 -2.33 -4.01
C THR A 67 -6.58 -1.68 -2.64
N THR A 68 -6.94 -2.43 -1.61
CA THR A 68 -6.73 -2.01 -0.23
C THR A 68 -5.32 -2.36 0.24
N GLY A 69 -4.79 -1.54 1.13
CA GLY A 69 -3.52 -1.77 1.80
C GLY A 69 -3.56 -1.34 3.27
N THR A 70 -2.49 -1.66 3.97
CA THR A 70 -2.30 -1.26 5.37
C THR A 70 -0.91 -0.68 5.54
N VAL A 71 -0.83 0.47 6.22
CA VAL A 71 0.45 1.08 6.58
C VAL A 71 1.13 0.26 7.66
N ARG A 72 2.42 -0.04 7.47
CA ARG A 72 3.28 -0.68 8.48
C ARG A 72 4.58 0.08 8.65
N ALA A 73 5.13 0.04 9.85
CA ALA A 73 6.49 0.49 10.07
C ALA A 73 7.47 -0.46 9.37
N ILE A 74 8.57 0.09 8.86
CA ILE A 74 9.67 -0.70 8.31
C ILE A 74 10.34 -1.43 9.48
N PRO A 75 10.55 -2.76 9.42
CA PRO A 75 11.06 -3.55 10.55
C PRO A 75 12.38 -3.02 11.13
N GLU A 76 13.29 -2.52 10.29
CA GLU A 76 14.58 -1.96 10.71
C GLU A 76 14.44 -0.56 11.35
N CYS A 77 13.28 0.08 11.21
CA CYS A 77 12.98 1.42 11.72
C CYS A 77 12.10 1.41 12.97
N ILE A 78 11.79 0.24 13.54
CA ILE A 78 11.01 0.08 14.77
C ILE A 78 11.75 -0.80 15.77
N ALA A 79 11.71 -0.45 17.04
CA ALA A 79 12.31 -1.23 18.11
C ALA A 79 11.36 -1.32 19.29
N ASP A 80 10.99 -2.54 19.62
CA ASP A 80 10.25 -2.89 20.81
C ASP A 80 11.22 -3.22 21.95
N ILE A 81 11.20 -2.40 22.99
CA ILE A 81 12.16 -2.49 24.10
C ILE A 81 11.59 -3.34 25.22
N ALA A 82 12.07 -4.56 25.29
CA ALA A 82 11.85 -5.45 26.42
C ALA A 82 12.88 -5.23 27.54
N VAL A 83 12.60 -5.74 28.74
CA VAL A 83 13.59 -5.73 29.83
C VAL A 83 14.58 -6.88 29.66
N PRO A 84 15.88 -6.61 29.73
CA PRO A 84 16.88 -7.66 29.60
C PRO A 84 17.03 -8.52 30.85
N PHE A 85 16.64 -7.98 32.01
CA PHE A 85 16.66 -8.66 33.32
C PHE A 85 15.38 -8.38 34.07
N GLU A 86 14.92 -9.34 34.84
CA GLU A 86 13.81 -9.11 35.77
C GLU A 86 14.22 -8.13 36.87
N GLY A 87 13.26 -7.35 37.35
CA GLY A 87 13.52 -6.37 38.39
C GLY A 87 12.47 -5.28 38.51
N ARG A 88 12.76 -4.29 39.35
CA ARG A 88 11.87 -3.19 39.65
C ARG A 88 12.29 -1.91 38.88
N ILE A 89 11.35 -1.30 38.20
CA ILE A 89 11.55 0.01 37.53
C ILE A 89 11.83 1.09 38.59
N VAL A 90 12.93 1.80 38.43
CA VAL A 90 13.33 2.92 39.30
C VAL A 90 12.86 4.25 38.73
N ARG A 91 13.10 4.45 37.42
CA ARG A 91 12.82 5.74 36.77
C ARG A 91 12.58 5.54 35.28
N SER A 92 11.65 6.33 34.70
CA SER A 92 11.53 6.54 33.26
C SER A 92 12.18 7.86 32.89
N PHE A 93 12.96 7.88 31.81
CA PHE A 93 13.66 9.07 31.31
C PHE A 93 12.94 9.68 30.09
N VAL A 94 11.98 8.97 29.49
CA VAL A 94 11.31 9.35 28.25
C VAL A 94 9.80 9.39 28.41
N LYS A 95 9.15 10.16 27.53
CA LYS A 95 7.69 10.24 27.40
C LYS A 95 7.31 9.85 25.99
N ALA A 96 6.05 9.39 25.78
CA ALA A 96 5.51 9.21 24.45
C ALA A 96 5.52 10.55 23.69
N GLY A 97 5.86 10.51 22.40
CA GLY A 97 6.05 11.67 21.54
C GLY A 97 7.46 12.29 21.61
N GLN A 98 8.35 11.79 22.47
CA GLN A 98 9.71 12.33 22.60
C GLN A 98 10.65 11.68 21.58
N THR A 99 11.43 12.51 20.86
CA THR A 99 12.50 12.02 19.97
C THR A 99 13.72 11.58 20.78
N VAL A 100 14.30 10.44 20.43
CA VAL A 100 15.50 9.86 21.03
C VAL A 100 16.53 9.52 19.96
N LYS A 101 17.80 9.45 20.39
CA LYS A 101 18.92 8.96 19.55
C LYS A 101 19.29 7.55 19.99
N ALA A 102 19.99 6.80 19.14
CA ALA A 102 20.63 5.57 19.59
C ALA A 102 21.53 5.84 20.81
N GLY A 103 21.45 4.98 21.83
CA GLY A 103 22.13 5.14 23.11
C GLY A 103 21.45 6.08 24.11
N SER A 104 20.35 6.77 23.76
CA SER A 104 19.60 7.60 24.72
C SER A 104 19.00 6.75 25.84
N PRO A 105 19.07 7.18 27.13
CA PRO A 105 18.48 6.46 28.24
C PRO A 105 16.95 6.47 28.16
N LEU A 106 16.34 5.30 28.32
CA LEU A 106 14.88 5.12 28.28
C LEU A 106 14.29 4.95 29.70
N PHE A 107 14.84 4.04 30.45
CA PHE A 107 14.44 3.81 31.83
C PHE A 107 15.58 3.11 32.61
N SER A 108 15.46 3.11 33.94
CA SER A 108 16.39 2.37 34.79
C SER A 108 15.65 1.32 35.63
N ILE A 109 16.35 0.20 35.87
CA ILE A 109 15.80 -0.96 36.56
C ILE A 109 16.78 -1.46 37.64
N HIS A 110 16.27 -1.76 38.82
CA HIS A 110 16.98 -2.51 39.86
C HIS A 110 16.73 -4.01 39.63
N SER A 111 17.79 -4.72 39.27
CA SER A 111 17.77 -6.16 39.03
C SER A 111 18.81 -6.87 39.89
N PRO A 112 18.43 -7.85 40.73
CA PRO A 112 19.38 -8.67 41.47
C PRO A 112 20.35 -9.43 40.55
N ALA A 113 19.85 -9.99 39.45
CA ALA A 113 20.67 -10.74 38.49
C ALA A 113 21.72 -9.85 37.82
N PHE A 114 21.37 -8.61 37.46
CA PHE A 114 22.32 -7.63 36.93
C PHE A 114 23.39 -7.30 37.98
N PHE A 115 23.01 -7.09 39.23
CA PHE A 115 24.01 -6.81 40.30
C PHE A 115 25.00 -7.95 40.53
N GLU A 116 24.54 -9.20 40.52
CA GLU A 116 25.44 -10.35 40.61
C GLU A 116 26.39 -10.45 39.41
N THR A 117 25.94 -10.15 38.21
CA THR A 117 26.80 -10.11 37.00
C THR A 117 27.87 -9.03 37.14
N VAL A 118 27.48 -7.82 37.59
CA VAL A 118 28.44 -6.72 37.81
C VAL A 118 29.44 -7.05 38.92
N LYS A 119 28.98 -7.63 40.03
CA LYS A 119 29.86 -8.07 41.12
C LYS A 119 30.89 -9.11 40.64
N SER A 120 30.43 -10.11 39.88
CA SER A 120 31.30 -11.14 39.30
C SER A 120 32.33 -10.52 38.35
N TYR A 121 31.97 -9.55 37.53
CA TYR A 121 32.90 -8.83 36.68
C TYR A 121 33.96 -8.09 37.46
N LEU A 122 33.60 -7.35 38.50
CA LEU A 122 34.53 -6.59 39.32
C LEU A 122 35.49 -7.52 40.07
N GLN A 123 34.98 -8.66 40.57
CA GLN A 123 35.79 -9.69 41.21
C GLN A 123 36.80 -10.29 40.22
N ALA A 124 36.35 -10.73 39.04
CA ALA A 124 37.23 -11.29 38.02
C ALA A 124 38.30 -10.27 37.55
N LYS A 125 37.95 -8.98 37.49
CA LYS A 125 38.89 -7.91 37.18
C LYS A 125 40.01 -7.78 38.23
N GLN A 126 39.66 -7.90 39.52
CA GLN A 126 40.64 -7.90 40.61
C GLN A 126 41.51 -9.15 40.56
N GLU A 127 40.93 -10.34 40.34
CA GLU A 127 41.70 -11.61 40.22
C GLU A 127 42.67 -11.55 39.04
N LYS A 128 42.26 -11.02 37.87
CA LYS A 128 43.14 -10.79 36.72
C LYS A 128 44.31 -9.89 37.11
N GLN A 129 44.07 -8.78 37.81
CA GLN A 129 45.11 -7.84 38.21
C GLN A 129 46.14 -8.51 39.15
N VAL A 130 45.67 -9.34 40.10
CA VAL A 130 46.59 -10.09 40.97
C VAL A 130 47.41 -11.12 40.21
N ALA A 131 46.77 -11.85 39.27
CA ALA A 131 47.47 -12.81 38.40
C ALA A 131 48.50 -12.14 37.50
N GLU A 132 48.20 -10.96 36.95
CA GLU A 132 49.12 -10.16 36.15
C GLU A 132 50.34 -9.70 36.94
N MET A 133 50.16 -9.20 38.14
CA MET A 133 51.24 -8.82 39.03
C MET A 133 52.13 -10.03 39.41
N ASN A 134 51.52 -11.21 39.64
CA ASN A 134 52.28 -12.43 39.91
C ASN A 134 53.09 -12.90 38.70
N LEU A 135 52.48 -12.86 37.50
CA LEU A 135 53.18 -13.19 36.26
C LEU A 135 54.40 -12.30 36.04
N HIS A 136 54.25 -10.98 36.18
CA HIS A 136 55.37 -10.05 36.07
C HIS A 136 56.45 -10.35 37.06
N ARG A 137 56.14 -10.62 38.34
CA ARG A 137 57.07 -10.97 39.36
C ARG A 137 57.87 -12.26 39.03
N GLN A 138 57.19 -13.33 38.58
CA GLN A 138 57.81 -14.58 38.19
C GLN A 138 58.74 -14.42 36.97
N GLN A 139 58.28 -13.59 36.00
CA GLN A 139 59.09 -13.27 34.82
C GLN A 139 60.39 -12.56 35.22
N ASP A 140 60.31 -11.54 36.09
CA ASP A 140 61.45 -10.83 36.57
C ASP A 140 62.45 -11.74 37.32
N LEU A 141 61.95 -12.69 38.13
CA LEU A 141 62.82 -13.65 38.84
C LEU A 141 63.56 -14.59 37.88
N VAL A 142 62.86 -15.07 36.82
CA VAL A 142 63.50 -15.93 35.80
C VAL A 142 64.52 -15.14 34.99
N ASP A 143 64.18 -13.92 34.58
CA ASP A 143 65.06 -13.05 33.80
C ASP A 143 66.39 -12.70 34.56
N HIS A 144 66.31 -12.67 35.90
CA HIS A 144 67.51 -12.46 36.78
C HIS A 144 68.15 -13.78 37.23
N GLY A 145 67.76 -14.93 36.70
CA GLY A 145 68.34 -16.21 36.94
C GLY A 145 68.08 -16.85 38.31
N VAL A 146 67.09 -16.33 39.07
CA VAL A 146 66.73 -16.83 40.42
C VAL A 146 65.35 -17.45 40.45
N GLY A 147 64.61 -17.41 39.34
CA GLY A 147 63.24 -17.96 39.19
C GLY A 147 63.26 -19.41 38.70
N VAL A 148 62.09 -20.08 38.89
CA VAL A 148 61.84 -21.43 38.43
C VAL A 148 60.88 -21.38 37.22
N GLN A 149 61.26 -21.95 36.08
CA GLN A 149 60.49 -21.94 34.86
C GLN A 149 59.07 -22.48 35.07
N LYS A 150 58.89 -23.53 35.86
CA LYS A 150 57.61 -24.11 36.19
C LYS A 150 56.66 -23.09 36.85
N GLU A 151 57.18 -22.28 37.78
CA GLU A 151 56.41 -21.25 38.49
C GLU A 151 55.98 -20.12 37.55
N LEU A 152 56.80 -19.76 36.57
CA LEU A 152 56.51 -18.80 35.54
C LEU A 152 55.38 -19.34 34.63
N ASP A 153 55.44 -20.61 34.19
CA ASP A 153 54.48 -21.24 33.35
C ASP A 153 53.13 -21.36 34.07
N GLU A 154 53.11 -21.69 35.36
CA GLU A 154 51.90 -21.70 36.19
C GLU A 154 51.31 -20.29 36.37
N ALA A 155 52.14 -19.26 36.57
CA ALA A 155 51.68 -17.88 36.67
C ALA A 155 51.09 -17.38 35.37
N ARG A 156 51.69 -17.75 34.24
CA ARG A 156 51.20 -17.42 32.90
C ARG A 156 49.81 -18.07 32.65
N LEU A 157 49.66 -19.35 32.97
CA LEU A 157 48.42 -20.08 32.85
C LEU A 157 47.28 -19.42 33.67
N ASN A 158 47.59 -19.08 34.93
CA ASN A 158 46.63 -18.43 35.83
C ASN A 158 46.21 -17.05 35.32
N PHE A 159 47.11 -16.27 34.73
CA PHE A 159 46.79 -15.00 34.12
C PHE A 159 45.87 -15.17 32.90
N GLU A 160 46.18 -16.11 32.00
CA GLU A 160 45.32 -16.36 30.82
C GLU A 160 43.94 -16.83 31.21
N ILE A 161 43.77 -17.67 32.24
CA ILE A 161 42.47 -18.09 32.78
C ILE A 161 41.71 -16.88 33.30
N SER A 162 42.32 -16.06 34.14
CA SER A 162 41.66 -14.88 34.73
C SER A 162 41.32 -13.84 33.70
N LYS A 163 42.15 -13.66 32.67
CA LYS A 163 41.89 -12.79 31.53
C LYS A 163 40.66 -13.27 30.74
N GLY A 164 40.61 -14.57 30.41
CA GLY A 164 39.47 -15.16 29.70
C GLY A 164 38.13 -15.01 30.48
N GLN A 165 38.18 -15.08 31.81
CA GLN A 165 37.00 -14.88 32.66
C GLN A 165 36.48 -13.43 32.59
N VAL A 166 37.39 -12.44 32.62
CA VAL A 166 37.01 -11.02 32.44
C VAL A 166 36.39 -10.80 31.05
N GLU A 167 37.00 -11.34 29.98
CA GLU A 167 36.51 -11.21 28.61
C GLU A 167 35.10 -11.79 28.46
N ASN A 168 34.84 -12.97 29.05
CA ASN A 168 33.50 -13.57 29.05
C ASN A 168 32.44 -12.71 29.75
N LEU A 169 32.80 -12.10 30.88
CA LEU A 169 31.86 -11.23 31.62
C LEU A 169 31.65 -9.89 30.92
N VAL A 170 32.68 -9.35 30.26
CA VAL A 170 32.54 -8.17 29.37
C VAL A 170 31.60 -8.49 28.20
N ALA A 171 31.80 -9.64 27.55
CA ALA A 171 30.90 -10.09 26.47
C ALA A 171 29.44 -10.23 26.95
N THR A 172 29.23 -10.82 28.11
CA THR A 172 27.91 -10.95 28.74
C THR A 172 27.26 -9.59 28.98
N LEU A 173 27.94 -8.61 29.53
CA LEU A 173 27.43 -7.26 29.76
C LEU A 173 27.19 -6.50 28.45
N SER A 174 27.99 -6.74 27.43
CA SER A 174 27.85 -6.09 26.12
C SER A 174 26.59 -6.53 25.36
N ILE A 175 26.10 -7.76 25.55
CA ILE A 175 24.82 -8.24 25.00
C ILE A 175 23.66 -7.31 25.40
N TYR A 176 23.75 -6.72 26.57
CA TYR A 176 22.73 -5.81 27.12
C TYR A 176 23.07 -4.33 26.89
N ASN A 177 24.01 -4.01 26.01
CA ASN A 177 24.51 -2.65 25.75
C ASN A 177 25.04 -1.95 27.02
N VAL A 178 25.59 -2.71 27.97
CA VAL A 178 26.17 -2.20 29.20
C VAL A 178 27.68 -2.11 29.04
N ASN A 179 28.25 -0.91 29.26
CA ASN A 179 29.68 -0.74 29.28
C ASN A 179 30.22 -1.21 30.65
N ALA A 180 30.96 -2.34 30.66
CA ALA A 180 31.50 -2.95 31.87
C ALA A 180 32.40 -2.00 32.68
N GLU A 181 33.20 -1.15 32.01
CA GLU A 181 34.13 -0.24 32.70
C GLU A 181 33.44 0.91 33.44
N LYS A 182 32.24 1.28 33.03
CA LYS A 182 31.41 2.35 33.64
C LYS A 182 30.42 1.83 34.68
N THR A 183 30.47 0.52 34.98
CA THR A 183 29.49 -0.15 35.83
C THR A 183 29.98 -0.17 37.27
N GLU A 184 29.08 0.15 38.20
CA GLU A 184 29.34 0.14 39.63
C GLU A 184 28.31 -0.72 40.36
N VAL A 185 28.72 -1.42 41.42
CA VAL A 185 27.77 -2.21 42.25
C VAL A 185 26.77 -1.29 42.92
N GLY A 186 25.48 -1.70 42.87
CA GLY A 186 24.39 -0.96 43.51
C GLY A 186 23.77 0.11 42.62
N LYS A 187 24.33 0.44 41.47
CA LYS A 187 23.67 1.34 40.52
C LYS A 187 22.65 0.60 39.68
N PRO A 188 21.45 1.20 39.45
CA PRO A 188 20.45 0.61 38.58
C PRO A 188 20.99 0.46 37.16
N MET A 189 20.61 -0.60 36.49
CA MET A 189 20.85 -0.75 35.07
C MET A 189 20.06 0.28 34.30
N VAL A 190 20.67 0.95 33.31
CA VAL A 190 20.01 1.88 32.41
C VAL A 190 19.81 1.20 31.06
N VAL A 191 18.55 1.04 30.67
CA VAL A 191 18.18 0.54 29.34
C VAL A 191 18.18 1.71 28.36
N THR A 192 18.84 1.53 27.22
CA THR A 192 19.04 2.57 26.21
C THR A 192 18.35 2.22 24.90
N SER A 193 18.09 3.22 24.07
CA SER A 193 17.53 3.03 22.73
C SER A 193 18.54 2.40 21.78
N PRO A 194 18.19 1.33 21.05
CA PRO A 194 19.05 0.78 20.00
C PRO A 194 19.02 1.60 18.72
N ILE A 195 17.97 2.37 18.46
CA ILE A 195 17.76 3.16 17.25
C ILE A 195 17.47 4.63 17.59
N LYS A 196 17.61 5.51 16.60
CA LYS A 196 17.01 6.84 16.63
C LYS A 196 15.53 6.75 16.27
N GLY A 197 14.69 7.61 16.80
CA GLY A 197 13.27 7.65 16.46
C GLY A 197 12.46 8.40 17.48
N GLU A 198 11.14 8.28 17.38
CA GLU A 198 10.19 8.82 18.35
C GLU A 198 9.66 7.69 19.24
N VAL A 199 9.46 7.98 20.51
CA VAL A 199 8.82 7.05 21.46
C VAL A 199 7.32 6.99 21.15
N VAL A 200 6.89 5.99 20.39
CA VAL A 200 5.48 5.83 19.99
C VAL A 200 4.62 5.16 21.05
N LYS A 201 5.25 4.42 21.97
CA LYS A 201 4.58 3.80 23.11
C LYS A 201 5.49 3.83 24.33
N ASN A 202 4.93 4.21 25.50
CA ASN A 202 5.58 4.10 26.80
C ASN A 202 4.54 3.73 27.86
N THR A 203 4.63 2.50 28.37
CA THR A 203 3.72 1.97 29.40
C THR A 203 4.41 1.78 30.74
N ILE A 204 5.64 2.28 30.90
CA ILE A 204 6.44 2.14 32.11
C ILE A 204 5.77 2.84 33.29
N ARG A 205 5.70 2.13 34.43
CA ARG A 205 5.29 2.66 35.72
C ARG A 205 6.42 2.50 36.74
N VAL A 206 6.81 3.59 37.38
CA VAL A 206 7.81 3.57 38.42
C VAL A 206 7.35 2.66 39.57
N GLY A 207 8.25 1.80 40.07
CA GLY A 207 7.96 0.81 41.11
C GLY A 207 7.38 -0.51 40.59
N GLN A 208 7.01 -0.61 39.32
CA GLN A 208 6.54 -1.86 38.70
C GLN A 208 7.66 -2.89 38.67
N TYR A 209 7.33 -4.14 39.03
CA TYR A 209 8.23 -5.27 38.84
C TYR A 209 7.97 -5.90 37.47
N LEU A 210 9.03 -6.13 36.71
CA LEU A 210 9.02 -6.73 35.40
C LEU A 210 9.76 -8.07 35.43
N THR A 211 9.25 -9.03 34.69
CA THR A 211 9.85 -10.36 34.49
C THR A 211 10.39 -10.47 33.07
N ALA A 212 11.22 -11.48 32.80
CA ALA A 212 11.78 -11.73 31.47
C ALA A 212 10.72 -11.95 30.37
N ASN A 213 9.51 -12.35 30.73
CA ASN A 213 8.37 -12.59 29.81
C ASN A 213 7.42 -11.39 29.73
N SER A 214 7.78 -10.24 30.29
CA SER A 214 6.94 -9.03 30.19
C SER A 214 6.91 -8.51 28.78
N ASP A 215 5.73 -8.05 28.32
CA ASP A 215 5.60 -7.38 27.04
C ASP A 215 6.52 -6.15 26.94
N PRO A 216 6.95 -5.78 25.70
CA PRO A 216 7.72 -4.58 25.49
C PRO A 216 7.04 -3.34 26.05
N MET A 217 7.78 -2.58 26.87
CA MET A 217 7.27 -1.43 27.62
C MET A 217 7.40 -0.11 26.86
N VAL A 218 8.41 -0.02 26.02
CA VAL A 218 8.69 1.15 25.18
C VAL A 218 8.82 0.68 23.75
N CYS A 219 8.15 1.38 22.84
CA CYS A 219 8.34 1.19 21.41
C CYS A 219 8.87 2.50 20.82
N ILE A 220 9.92 2.39 20.02
CA ILE A 220 10.58 3.52 19.34
C ILE A 220 10.46 3.27 17.85
N ALA A 221 10.06 4.27 17.07
CA ALA A 221 9.96 4.15 15.63
C ALA A 221 10.49 5.40 14.92
N ASP A 222 11.23 5.21 13.81
CA ASP A 222 11.49 6.25 12.82
C ASP A 222 10.49 6.07 11.68
N LEU A 223 9.44 6.88 11.66
CA LEU A 223 8.32 6.79 10.73
C LEU A 223 8.43 7.74 9.54
N LYS A 224 9.63 8.26 9.25
CA LYS A 224 9.87 9.12 8.08
C LYS A 224 9.68 8.39 6.76
N LYS A 225 9.83 7.09 6.78
CA LYS A 225 9.46 6.15 5.72
C LYS A 225 8.59 5.07 6.31
N VAL A 226 7.64 4.62 5.53
CA VAL A 226 6.75 3.53 5.92
C VAL A 226 6.53 2.58 4.75
N TRP A 227 6.09 1.39 5.06
CA TRP A 227 5.57 0.46 4.08
C TRP A 227 4.06 0.54 4.03
N VAL A 228 3.52 0.47 2.81
CA VAL A 228 2.12 0.15 2.58
C VAL A 228 2.07 -1.25 1.99
N ILE A 229 1.45 -2.17 2.71
CA ILE A 229 1.27 -3.56 2.28
C ILE A 229 -0.07 -3.65 1.58
N ALA A 230 -0.03 -3.72 0.24
CA ALA A 230 -1.21 -3.85 -0.60
C ALA A 230 -1.54 -5.33 -0.83
N GLN A 231 -2.85 -5.65 -0.82
CA GLN A 231 -3.36 -7.00 -1.07
C GLN A 231 -3.82 -7.12 -2.52
N VAL A 232 -3.01 -7.76 -3.36
CA VAL A 232 -3.26 -7.86 -4.80
C VAL A 232 -3.81 -9.23 -5.14
N LYS A 233 -4.97 -9.29 -5.79
CA LYS A 233 -5.59 -10.55 -6.21
C LYS A 233 -4.77 -11.26 -7.28
N GLU A 234 -4.73 -12.60 -7.25
CA GLU A 234 -4.01 -13.45 -8.18
C GLU A 234 -4.26 -13.06 -9.64
N SER A 235 -5.51 -12.83 -10.03
CA SER A 235 -5.92 -12.45 -11.39
C SER A 235 -5.37 -11.10 -11.86
N LYS A 236 -4.79 -10.29 -10.96
CA LYS A 236 -4.25 -8.95 -11.24
C LYS A 236 -2.73 -8.84 -11.06
N MET A 237 -2.06 -9.96 -10.70
CA MET A 237 -0.61 -9.98 -10.46
C MET A 237 0.21 -9.52 -11.67
N GLY A 238 -0.21 -9.91 -12.89
CA GLY A 238 0.47 -9.54 -14.12
C GLY A 238 0.44 -8.04 -14.46
N LEU A 239 -0.36 -7.24 -13.73
CA LEU A 239 -0.48 -5.79 -13.92
C LEU A 239 0.53 -4.99 -13.09
N ILE A 240 1.29 -5.64 -12.20
CA ILE A 240 2.15 -4.96 -11.22
C ILE A 240 3.59 -5.33 -11.48
N GLN A 241 4.45 -4.32 -11.51
CA GLN A 241 5.88 -4.47 -11.71
C GLN A 241 6.66 -3.85 -10.55
N HIS A 242 7.89 -4.29 -10.38
CA HIS A 242 8.82 -3.70 -9.43
C HIS A 242 9.16 -2.26 -9.86
N LEU A 243 9.21 -1.35 -8.90
CA LEU A 243 9.40 0.09 -9.07
C LEU A 243 8.23 0.84 -9.74
N ASP A 244 7.07 0.21 -9.94
CA ASP A 244 5.87 0.93 -10.34
C ASP A 244 5.52 2.03 -9.33
N GLU A 245 5.24 3.21 -9.85
CA GLU A 245 4.70 4.32 -9.06
C GLU A 245 3.24 4.03 -8.72
N VAL A 246 2.89 4.18 -7.46
CA VAL A 246 1.53 4.00 -6.97
C VAL A 246 1.05 5.23 -6.23
N LYS A 247 -0.24 5.52 -6.34
CA LYS A 247 -0.90 6.57 -5.58
C LYS A 247 -1.68 5.98 -4.43
N ILE A 248 -1.47 6.52 -3.25
CA ILE A 248 -2.05 6.05 -2.00
C ILE A 248 -2.93 7.14 -1.44
N THR A 249 -4.15 6.79 -1.07
CA THR A 249 -5.10 7.68 -0.37
C THR A 249 -5.53 7.04 0.94
N ILE A 250 -5.80 7.87 1.93
CA ILE A 250 -6.29 7.47 3.25
C ILE A 250 -7.53 8.29 3.60
N ASP A 251 -8.50 7.64 4.24
CA ASP A 251 -9.78 8.29 4.57
C ASP A 251 -9.62 9.46 5.56
N ALA A 252 -8.60 9.40 6.41
CA ALA A 252 -8.31 10.48 7.35
C ALA A 252 -7.92 11.80 6.66
N TYR A 253 -7.36 11.75 5.46
CA TYR A 253 -6.93 12.91 4.66
C TYR A 253 -7.34 12.77 3.19
N PRO A 254 -8.64 12.87 2.86
CA PRO A 254 -9.17 12.52 1.53
C PRO A 254 -8.70 13.44 0.40
N LYS A 255 -8.17 14.62 0.74
CA LYS A 255 -7.62 15.59 -0.22
C LYS A 255 -6.12 15.39 -0.49
N GLN A 256 -5.46 14.50 0.26
CA GLN A 256 -4.03 14.23 0.12
C GLN A 256 -3.82 12.90 -0.57
N THR A 257 -2.90 12.92 -1.52
CA THR A 257 -2.44 11.72 -2.22
C THR A 257 -0.95 11.56 -1.93
N PHE A 258 -0.59 10.37 -1.49
CA PHE A 258 0.80 10.01 -1.22
C PHE A 258 1.32 9.19 -2.39
N THR A 259 2.58 9.38 -2.73
CA THR A 259 3.25 8.59 -3.75
C THR A 259 4.14 7.56 -3.08
N GLY A 260 4.10 6.33 -3.59
CA GLY A 260 4.99 5.26 -3.19
C GLY A 260 5.49 4.48 -4.40
N PHE A 261 6.48 3.62 -4.18
CA PHE A 261 7.04 2.75 -5.21
C PHE A 261 6.98 1.30 -4.76
N VAL A 262 6.63 0.41 -5.69
CA VAL A 262 6.63 -1.03 -5.44
C VAL A 262 8.06 -1.49 -5.16
N SER A 263 8.33 -1.82 -3.91
CA SER A 263 9.64 -2.28 -3.43
C SER A 263 9.79 -3.79 -3.52
N TYR A 264 8.71 -4.53 -3.25
CA TYR A 264 8.72 -5.99 -3.29
C TYR A 264 7.35 -6.54 -3.65
N ILE A 265 7.35 -7.56 -4.49
CA ILE A 265 6.16 -8.33 -4.84
C ILE A 265 6.33 -9.71 -4.19
N GLY A 266 5.42 -10.07 -3.29
CA GLY A 266 5.41 -11.34 -2.59
C GLY A 266 5.45 -12.51 -3.57
N LYS A 267 5.99 -13.64 -3.13
CA LYS A 267 6.08 -14.87 -3.94
C LYS A 267 5.17 -15.98 -3.41
N ILE A 268 4.50 -15.71 -2.30
CA ILE A 268 3.61 -16.67 -1.63
C ILE A 268 2.22 -16.05 -1.62
N LEU A 269 1.26 -16.79 -2.14
CA LEU A 269 -0.15 -16.41 -2.12
C LEU A 269 -0.75 -16.76 -0.76
N ASP A 270 -1.49 -15.85 -0.18
CA ASP A 270 -2.32 -16.14 0.98
C ASP A 270 -3.54 -16.97 0.55
N GLU A 271 -3.66 -18.18 1.10
CA GLU A 271 -4.68 -19.14 0.70
C GLU A 271 -6.11 -18.70 1.04
N GLN A 272 -6.29 -17.91 2.10
CA GLN A 272 -7.61 -17.46 2.57
C GLN A 272 -8.13 -16.32 1.73
N SER A 273 -7.31 -15.31 1.51
CA SER A 273 -7.68 -14.10 0.75
C SER A 273 -7.46 -14.25 -0.75
N ARG A 274 -6.70 -15.28 -1.20
CA ARG A 274 -6.21 -15.46 -2.58
C ARG A 274 -5.56 -14.20 -3.11
N SER A 275 -4.77 -13.58 -2.28
CA SER A 275 -4.06 -12.35 -2.61
C SER A 275 -2.57 -12.49 -2.33
N LEU A 276 -1.81 -11.67 -3.05
CA LEU A 276 -0.38 -11.52 -2.90
C LEU A 276 -0.09 -10.23 -2.16
N GLU A 277 0.85 -10.26 -1.23
CA GLU A 277 1.32 -9.05 -0.58
C GLU A 277 2.29 -8.30 -1.48
N VAL A 278 2.02 -7.02 -1.72
CA VAL A 278 2.91 -6.11 -2.43
C VAL A 278 3.35 -5.02 -1.46
N ILE A 279 4.65 -4.92 -1.24
CA ILE A 279 5.24 -3.94 -0.35
C ILE A 279 5.58 -2.69 -1.16
N ILE A 280 5.04 -1.58 -0.74
CA ILE A 280 5.22 -0.26 -1.33
C ILE A 280 5.94 0.62 -0.31
N GLU A 281 7.09 1.15 -0.67
CA GLU A 281 7.81 2.11 0.15
C GLU A 281 7.30 3.52 -0.12
N CYS A 282 6.99 4.23 0.97
CA CYS A 282 6.44 5.58 0.92
C CYS A 282 7.25 6.52 1.80
N GLU A 283 7.59 7.70 1.27
CA GLU A 283 8.08 8.81 2.07
C GLU A 283 6.97 9.36 2.96
N ASN A 284 7.27 9.62 4.22
CA ASN A 284 6.30 10.03 5.22
C ASN A 284 6.87 11.11 6.16
N ALA A 285 7.51 12.14 5.58
CA ALA A 285 8.17 13.20 6.33
C ALA A 285 7.21 13.92 7.30
N GLU A 286 5.96 14.14 6.87
CA GLU A 286 4.91 14.79 7.65
C GLU A 286 4.14 13.82 8.58
N GLN A 287 4.49 12.54 8.60
CA GLN A 287 3.92 11.50 9.46
C GLN A 287 2.39 11.33 9.37
N TYR A 288 1.81 11.60 8.20
CA TYR A 288 0.39 11.36 7.94
C TYR A 288 0.05 9.87 7.87
N LEU A 289 0.95 9.07 7.29
CA LEU A 289 0.79 7.62 7.19
C LEU A 289 1.20 6.99 8.52
N LYS A 290 0.21 6.65 9.33
CA LYS A 290 0.43 6.02 10.65
C LYS A 290 0.33 4.49 10.53
N PRO A 291 1.24 3.72 11.09
CA PRO A 291 1.12 2.26 11.13
C PRO A 291 -0.24 1.81 11.67
N GLY A 292 -0.86 0.84 11.00
CA GLY A 292 -2.21 0.36 11.28
C GLY A 292 -3.31 1.08 10.49
N THR A 293 -3.02 2.17 9.78
CA THR A 293 -4.02 2.85 8.94
C THR A 293 -4.31 2.05 7.68
N PHE A 294 -5.60 1.92 7.33
CA PHE A 294 -6.04 1.39 6.04
C PHE A 294 -5.88 2.43 4.95
N THR A 295 -5.51 1.95 3.77
CA THR A 295 -5.25 2.79 2.60
C THR A 295 -5.92 2.22 1.36
N MET A 296 -6.25 3.08 0.40
CA MET A 296 -6.52 2.70 -0.98
C MET A 296 -5.25 2.90 -1.79
N VAL A 297 -4.82 1.87 -2.48
CA VAL A 297 -3.62 1.85 -3.33
C VAL A 297 -4.04 1.79 -4.79
N ASN A 298 -3.62 2.76 -5.58
CA ASN A 298 -3.95 2.88 -7.00
C ASN A 298 -2.68 2.70 -7.84
N PHE A 299 -2.61 1.59 -8.56
CA PHE A 299 -1.55 1.31 -9.53
C PHE A 299 -1.87 2.03 -10.83
N MET A 300 -0.97 2.89 -11.28
CA MET A 300 -1.19 3.78 -12.43
C MET A 300 -0.67 3.21 -13.76
N ASN A 301 0.21 2.20 -13.71
CA ASN A 301 0.95 1.71 -14.87
C ASN A 301 0.47 0.35 -15.41
N SER A 302 -0.71 -0.08 -15.03
CA SER A 302 -1.25 -1.33 -15.56
C SER A 302 -1.67 -1.17 -17.02
N HIS A 303 -0.73 -1.48 -17.93
CA HIS A 303 -1.03 -1.57 -19.36
C HIS A 303 -1.78 -2.89 -19.63
N GLN A 304 -2.94 -2.77 -20.21
CA GLN A 304 -3.71 -3.93 -20.71
C GLN A 304 -4.17 -3.64 -22.13
N GLU A 305 -4.16 -4.65 -22.99
CA GLU A 305 -4.81 -4.53 -24.29
C GLU A 305 -6.32 -4.45 -24.07
N GLY A 306 -6.91 -3.42 -24.60
CA GLY A 306 -8.34 -3.15 -24.48
C GLY A 306 -8.88 -2.42 -25.71
N ILE A 307 -10.17 -2.46 -25.89
CA ILE A 307 -10.85 -1.72 -26.97
C ILE A 307 -11.39 -0.43 -26.36
N VAL A 308 -10.96 0.72 -26.88
CA VAL A 308 -11.43 2.03 -26.42
C VAL A 308 -12.58 2.53 -27.30
N LEU A 309 -13.64 2.97 -26.63
CA LEU A 309 -14.80 3.58 -27.27
C LEU A 309 -15.09 4.95 -26.64
N PRO A 310 -15.59 5.92 -27.42
CA PRO A 310 -16.18 7.11 -26.85
C PRO A 310 -17.48 6.73 -26.11
N ALA A 311 -17.76 7.38 -24.98
CA ALA A 311 -18.97 7.13 -24.20
C ALA A 311 -20.26 7.37 -25.00
N THR A 312 -20.19 8.17 -26.10
CA THR A 312 -21.28 8.42 -27.04
C THR A 312 -21.68 7.18 -27.85
N ALA A 313 -20.85 6.14 -27.90
CA ALA A 313 -21.14 4.86 -28.53
C ALA A 313 -22.07 3.96 -27.69
N LEU A 314 -22.19 4.26 -26.40
CA LEU A 314 -22.93 3.45 -25.45
C LEU A 314 -24.40 3.85 -25.36
N ILE A 315 -25.22 2.84 -25.21
CA ILE A 315 -26.63 2.97 -24.84
C ILE A 315 -26.82 2.26 -23.52
N GLN A 316 -27.42 2.95 -22.58
CA GLN A 316 -27.77 2.38 -21.30
C GLN A 316 -29.27 2.16 -21.23
N GLU A 317 -29.65 0.92 -20.98
CA GLU A 317 -31.06 0.53 -20.76
C GLU A 317 -31.11 -0.32 -19.49
N GLU A 318 -31.98 0.11 -18.57
CA GLU A 318 -32.08 -0.49 -17.25
C GLU A 318 -30.69 -0.62 -16.60
N ASP A 319 -30.25 -1.85 -16.31
CA ASP A 319 -28.98 -2.15 -15.68
C ASP A 319 -27.89 -2.61 -16.66
N HIS A 320 -28.14 -2.53 -17.97
CA HIS A 320 -27.22 -3.05 -18.98
C HIS A 320 -26.77 -1.95 -19.95
N THR A 321 -25.52 -2.11 -20.39
CA THR A 321 -24.90 -1.23 -21.38
C THR A 321 -24.74 -1.97 -22.71
N TYR A 322 -25.08 -1.31 -23.81
CA TYR A 322 -25.08 -1.88 -25.16
C TYR A 322 -24.32 -1.01 -26.15
N VAL A 323 -23.87 -1.64 -27.22
CA VAL A 323 -23.39 -0.97 -28.44
C VAL A 323 -24.11 -1.52 -29.67
N TYR A 324 -24.24 -0.73 -30.73
CA TYR A 324 -24.72 -1.23 -32.02
C TYR A 324 -23.57 -1.74 -32.85
N LYS A 325 -23.45 -3.07 -32.99
CA LYS A 325 -22.46 -3.75 -33.79
C LYS A 325 -22.96 -3.98 -35.22
N LYS A 326 -22.14 -3.61 -36.21
CA LYS A 326 -22.43 -3.83 -37.64
C LYS A 326 -22.26 -5.30 -37.98
N THR A 327 -23.31 -5.91 -38.50
CA THR A 327 -23.30 -7.33 -38.95
C THR A 327 -23.56 -7.48 -40.44
N GLY A 328 -23.83 -6.39 -41.16
CA GLY A 328 -24.01 -6.33 -42.61
C GLY A 328 -23.87 -4.90 -43.12
N SER A 329 -24.11 -4.66 -44.42
CA SER A 329 -23.96 -3.33 -45.03
C SER A 329 -24.86 -2.27 -44.39
N GLU A 330 -26.09 -2.65 -44.03
CA GLU A 330 -27.09 -1.76 -43.47
C GLU A 330 -27.72 -2.29 -42.17
N ARG A 331 -27.10 -3.35 -41.61
CA ARG A 331 -27.63 -4.07 -40.45
C ARG A 331 -26.73 -3.86 -39.22
N PHE A 332 -27.35 -3.42 -38.15
CA PHE A 332 -26.72 -3.25 -36.84
C PHE A 332 -27.46 -4.07 -35.79
N VAL A 333 -26.71 -4.70 -34.89
CA VAL A 333 -27.29 -5.53 -33.81
C VAL A 333 -26.88 -4.93 -32.47
N LYS A 334 -27.86 -4.71 -31.63
CA LYS A 334 -27.65 -4.27 -30.22
C LYS A 334 -26.96 -5.38 -29.46
N THR A 335 -25.74 -5.12 -29.01
CA THR A 335 -24.87 -6.10 -28.38
C THR A 335 -24.54 -5.64 -26.95
N PRO A 336 -24.81 -6.47 -25.93
CA PRO A 336 -24.44 -6.11 -24.56
C PRO A 336 -22.92 -6.08 -24.40
N VAL A 337 -22.42 -5.09 -23.62
CA VAL A 337 -20.99 -4.91 -23.37
C VAL A 337 -20.75 -4.59 -21.90
N ASN A 338 -19.64 -5.11 -21.38
CA ASN A 338 -19.12 -4.71 -20.10
C ASN A 338 -18.04 -3.64 -20.29
N VAL A 339 -18.21 -2.49 -19.67
CA VAL A 339 -17.30 -1.36 -19.85
C VAL A 339 -16.80 -0.82 -18.52
N THR A 340 -15.58 -0.24 -18.55
CA THR A 340 -15.02 0.53 -17.45
C THR A 340 -14.57 1.90 -17.94
N SER A 341 -14.53 2.89 -17.07
CA SER A 341 -14.14 4.26 -17.45
C SER A 341 -12.66 4.31 -17.83
N ALA A 342 -12.36 4.90 -18.99
CA ALA A 342 -10.99 5.21 -19.42
C ALA A 342 -10.57 6.66 -19.07
N GLY A 343 -11.51 7.48 -18.56
CA GLY A 343 -11.32 8.93 -18.42
C GLY A 343 -11.52 9.68 -19.75
N ASN A 344 -11.52 11.00 -19.69
CA ASN A 344 -11.65 11.90 -20.87
C ASN A 344 -12.85 11.61 -21.79
N GLY A 345 -13.97 11.11 -21.24
CA GLY A 345 -15.17 10.77 -22.02
C GLY A 345 -15.05 9.48 -22.84
N ASN A 346 -14.04 8.66 -22.59
CA ASN A 346 -13.85 7.35 -23.21
C ASN A 346 -14.12 6.21 -22.20
N VAL A 347 -14.44 5.04 -22.74
CA VAL A 347 -14.60 3.79 -21.99
C VAL A 347 -13.76 2.68 -22.60
N ILE A 348 -13.35 1.75 -21.78
CA ILE A 348 -12.66 0.53 -22.19
C ILE A 348 -13.70 -0.60 -22.17
N VAL A 349 -13.83 -1.32 -23.28
CA VAL A 349 -14.69 -2.50 -23.36
C VAL A 349 -13.90 -3.71 -22.87
N MET A 350 -14.48 -4.36 -21.85
CA MET A 350 -13.87 -5.56 -21.23
C MET A 350 -14.40 -6.85 -21.87
N ASP A 351 -15.67 -6.82 -22.39
CA ASP A 351 -16.32 -7.97 -22.99
C ASP A 351 -17.50 -7.52 -23.89
N GLY A 352 -17.85 -8.34 -24.88
CA GLY A 352 -18.99 -8.17 -25.78
C GLY A 352 -18.64 -7.83 -27.23
N VAL A 353 -17.48 -7.25 -27.51
CA VAL A 353 -16.99 -6.97 -28.88
C VAL A 353 -15.51 -7.30 -29.03
N ALA A 354 -15.09 -7.53 -30.29
CA ALA A 354 -13.73 -7.91 -30.63
C ALA A 354 -13.05 -6.87 -31.53
N ALA A 355 -11.72 -6.85 -31.53
CA ALA A 355 -10.96 -6.02 -32.47
C ALA A 355 -11.25 -6.43 -33.92
N GLY A 356 -11.37 -5.45 -34.82
CA GLY A 356 -11.76 -5.63 -36.22
C GLY A 356 -13.27 -5.49 -36.45
N GLU A 357 -14.09 -5.56 -35.43
CA GLU A 357 -15.53 -5.30 -35.56
C GLU A 357 -15.82 -3.80 -35.71
N THR A 358 -16.92 -3.44 -36.32
CA THR A 358 -17.35 -2.06 -36.49
C THR A 358 -18.59 -1.79 -35.67
N VAL A 359 -18.56 -0.69 -34.89
CA VAL A 359 -19.69 -0.23 -34.09
C VAL A 359 -20.06 1.20 -34.44
N ILE A 360 -21.25 1.63 -34.02
CA ILE A 360 -21.67 3.03 -34.11
C ILE A 360 -21.01 3.78 -32.94
N SER A 361 -20.21 4.80 -33.24
CA SER A 361 -19.50 5.61 -32.24
C SER A 361 -20.26 6.89 -31.83
N GLU A 362 -21.07 7.43 -32.73
CA GLU A 362 -21.88 8.61 -32.46
C GLU A 362 -23.27 8.46 -33.14
N GLY A 363 -24.27 9.06 -32.53
CA GLY A 363 -25.65 9.07 -33.09
C GLY A 363 -26.52 7.88 -32.67
N CYS A 364 -26.08 7.08 -31.72
CA CYS A 364 -26.85 5.94 -31.18
C CYS A 364 -28.24 6.37 -30.68
N ILE A 365 -28.40 7.60 -30.19
CA ILE A 365 -29.69 8.16 -29.71
C ILE A 365 -30.78 8.22 -30.76
N TYR A 366 -30.44 8.23 -32.08
CA TYR A 366 -31.42 8.23 -33.16
C TYR A 366 -31.96 6.83 -33.49
N LEU A 367 -31.45 5.81 -32.83
CA LEU A 367 -31.78 4.39 -33.06
C LEU A 367 -32.64 3.79 -31.96
N HIS A 368 -33.15 4.63 -31.10
CA HIS A 368 -33.92 4.24 -29.90
C HIS A 368 -35.38 4.58 -30.06
#